data_871a6fabaddd5a74717fea49076671f8
#
_entry.id   871a6fabaddd5a74717fea49076671f8
#
_cell.length_a   1.000
_cell.length_b   1.000
_cell.length_c   1.000
_cell.angle_alpha   90.00
_cell.angle_beta   90.00
_cell.angle_gamma   90.00
#
_symmetry.space_group_name_H-M   'P 1'
#
loop_
_entity.id
_entity.type
_entity.pdbx_description
1 polymer ?
#
loop_
_entity_poly.entity_id
_entity_poly.type
_entity_poly.pdbx_seq_one_letter_code
_entity_poly.pdbx_strand_id
1 'polypeptide(L)'
;MDEIKKKVDQDWKENVEKEKAAPKEKSEFVPPVPDFKFFITTLAMQASIALGHMPNPSTDKVEEDLAQAKFLIDTLGMLKEKTSNNLSKEETELLENILYELRVAYLEKGKAK
;
A
#
# COMPACT_ATOMS: atom_id res chain seq x y z
N MET A 1 26.87 11.64 -13.14
CA MET A 1 25.86 10.75 -12.62
C MET A 1 26.31 9.96 -11.42
N ASP A 2 27.49 9.39 -11.47
CA ASP A 2 27.99 8.59 -10.35
C ASP A 2 28.22 9.42 -9.09
N GLU A 3 28.61 10.69 -9.24
CA GLU A 3 28.80 11.57 -8.10
C GLU A 3 27.48 11.90 -7.41
N ILE A 4 26.42 12.11 -8.17
CA ILE A 4 25.09 12.39 -7.62
C ILE A 4 24.58 11.17 -6.89
N LYS A 5 24.77 10.00 -7.47
CA LYS A 5 24.35 8.75 -6.87
C LYS A 5 25.06 8.47 -5.55
N LYS A 6 26.38 8.72 -5.50
CA LYS A 6 27.14 8.56 -4.27
C LYS A 6 26.69 9.54 -3.20
N LYS A 7 26.40 10.77 -3.59
CA LYS A 7 25.95 11.78 -2.65
C LYS A 7 24.58 11.43 -2.05
N VAL A 8 23.68 10.94 -2.87
CA VAL A 8 22.36 10.52 -2.41
C VAL A 8 22.48 9.32 -1.45
N ASP A 9 23.30 8.33 -1.80
CA ASP A 9 23.53 7.17 -0.94
C ASP A 9 24.14 7.58 0.39
N GLN A 10 25.09 8.52 0.36
CA GLN A 10 25.75 8.98 1.57
C GLN A 10 24.79 9.76 2.46
N ASP A 11 24.01 10.65 1.88
CA ASP A 11 23.00 11.40 2.64
C ASP A 11 21.98 10.47 3.27
N TRP A 12 21.56 9.46 2.54
CA TRP A 12 20.62 8.49 3.04
C TRP A 12 21.18 7.70 4.22
N LYS A 13 22.43 7.28 4.15
CA LYS A 13 23.10 6.56 5.23
C LYS A 13 23.27 7.44 6.47
N GLU A 14 23.63 8.69 6.26
CA GLU A 14 23.75 9.63 7.38
C GLU A 14 22.42 9.83 8.08
N ASN A 15 21.34 9.95 7.32
CA ASN A 15 20.00 10.10 7.89
C ASN A 15 19.60 8.86 8.68
N VAL A 16 19.90 7.67 8.18
CA VAL A 16 19.61 6.42 8.87
C VAL A 16 20.41 6.33 10.17
N GLU A 17 21.69 6.71 10.14
CA GLU A 17 22.52 6.71 11.33
C GLU A 17 22.03 7.71 12.37
N LYS A 18 21.61 8.88 11.94
CA LYS A 18 21.04 9.90 12.83
C LYS A 18 19.75 9.39 13.48
N GLU A 19 18.91 8.72 12.74
CA GLU A 19 17.70 8.14 13.29
C GLU A 19 18.01 7.06 14.31
N LYS A 20 19.03 6.25 14.06
CA LYS A 20 19.46 5.23 15.00
C LYS A 20 20.09 5.81 16.24
N ALA A 21 20.78 6.95 16.10
CA ALA A 21 21.41 7.62 17.20
C ALA A 21 20.45 8.48 18.00
N ALA A 22 19.27 8.76 17.49
CA ALA A 22 18.26 9.56 18.19
C ALA A 22 17.82 8.85 19.47
N PRO A 23 17.47 9.60 20.51
CA PRO A 23 17.01 9.01 21.77
C PRO A 23 15.85 8.07 21.54
N LYS A 24 16.00 6.85 21.98
CA LYS A 24 15.01 5.80 21.72
C LYS A 24 13.71 5.99 22.46
N GLU A 25 13.67 6.84 23.43
CA GLU A 25 12.48 7.12 24.21
C GLU A 25 11.36 7.76 23.40
N LYS A 26 11.66 8.25 22.21
CA LYS A 26 10.68 8.91 21.37
C LYS A 26 10.23 8.10 20.19
N SER A 27 10.97 7.08 19.81
CA SER A 27 10.66 6.40 18.58
C SER A 27 10.34 4.95 18.82
N GLU A 28 9.10 4.72 19.03
CA GLU A 28 8.57 3.39 19.06
C GLU A 28 8.31 2.86 17.66
N PHE A 29 8.27 3.75 16.66
CA PHE A 29 7.91 3.36 15.32
C PHE A 29 9.15 2.94 14.54
N VAL A 30 9.18 1.67 14.20
CA VAL A 30 10.20 1.12 13.31
C VAL A 30 9.48 0.79 12.00
N PRO A 31 9.78 1.50 10.92
CA PRO A 31 9.12 1.18 9.65
C PRO A 31 9.45 -0.23 9.21
N PRO A 32 8.49 -0.96 8.65
CA PRO A 32 8.78 -2.30 8.15
C PRO A 32 9.69 -2.25 6.93
N VAL A 33 10.37 -3.35 6.69
CA VAL A 33 11.15 -3.47 5.46
C VAL A 33 10.19 -3.41 4.28
N PRO A 34 10.49 -2.63 3.25
CA PRO A 34 9.62 -2.58 2.07
C PRO A 34 9.42 -3.97 1.49
N ASP A 35 8.17 -4.32 1.30
CA ASP A 35 7.76 -5.64 0.89
C ASP A 35 6.55 -5.52 -0.02
N PHE A 36 6.50 -6.30 -1.08
CA PHE A 36 5.40 -6.23 -2.03
C PHE A 36 4.06 -6.56 -1.37
N LYS A 37 4.02 -7.57 -0.51
CA LYS A 37 2.79 -7.91 0.21
C LYS A 37 2.29 -6.76 1.05
N PHE A 38 3.19 -6.10 1.75
CA PHE A 38 2.82 -4.93 2.55
C PHE A 38 2.27 -3.82 1.68
N PHE A 39 2.91 -3.56 0.55
CA PHE A 39 2.48 -2.52 -0.37
C PHE A 39 1.06 -2.76 -0.90
N ILE A 40 0.80 -3.96 -1.40
CA ILE A 40 -0.54 -4.25 -1.93
C ILE A 40 -1.59 -4.28 -0.83
N THR A 41 -1.20 -4.66 0.38
CA THR A 41 -2.10 -4.64 1.54
C THR A 41 -2.50 -3.21 1.89
N THR A 42 -1.57 -2.24 1.80
CA THR A 42 -1.91 -0.84 2.03
C THR A 42 -2.89 -0.32 0.99
N LEU A 43 -2.71 -0.71 -0.27
CA LEU A 43 -3.65 -0.33 -1.32
C LEU A 43 -5.02 -0.97 -1.11
N ALA A 44 -5.04 -2.22 -0.67
CA ALA A 44 -6.29 -2.92 -0.37
C ALA A 44 -7.02 -2.24 0.78
N MET A 45 -6.31 -1.81 1.80
CA MET A 45 -6.90 -1.10 2.92
C MET A 45 -7.51 0.22 2.46
N GLN A 46 -6.81 0.97 1.63
CA GLN A 46 -7.34 2.21 1.08
C GLN A 46 -8.60 1.96 0.25
N ALA A 47 -8.61 0.89 -0.52
CA ALA A 47 -9.79 0.51 -1.29
C ALA A 47 -10.97 0.16 -0.39
N SER A 48 -10.71 -0.56 0.71
CA SER A 48 -11.74 -0.89 1.67
C SER A 48 -12.34 0.35 2.34
N ILE A 49 -11.49 1.32 2.64
CA ILE A 49 -11.95 2.61 3.18
C ILE A 49 -12.85 3.31 2.15
N ALA A 50 -12.41 3.33 0.89
CA ALA A 50 -13.19 3.96 -0.19
C ALA A 50 -14.51 3.23 -0.45
N LEU A 51 -14.55 1.92 -0.22
CA LEU A 51 -15.79 1.14 -0.33
C LEU A 51 -16.74 1.35 0.85
N GLY A 52 -16.29 2.05 1.87
CA GLY A 52 -17.11 2.29 3.06
C GLY A 52 -17.12 1.13 4.05
N HIS A 53 -16.17 0.20 3.91
CA HIS A 53 -16.08 -0.94 4.84
C HIS A 53 -15.32 -0.60 6.10
N MET A 54 -14.56 0.48 6.08
CA MET A 54 -13.73 0.91 7.20
C MET A 54 -13.79 2.43 7.30
N PRO A 55 -13.70 2.98 8.52
CA PRO A 55 -13.63 4.42 8.65
C PRO A 55 -12.29 4.96 8.15
N ASN A 56 -12.32 6.18 7.63
CA ASN A 56 -11.12 6.88 7.22
C ASN A 56 -10.34 7.27 8.47
N PRO A 57 -9.08 6.82 8.63
CA PRO A 57 -8.32 7.13 9.85
C PRO A 57 -8.07 8.62 10.06
N SER A 58 -8.09 9.42 9.00
CA SER A 58 -7.89 10.87 9.12
C SER A 58 -9.09 11.61 9.66
N THR A 59 -10.30 11.13 9.37
CA THR A 59 -11.54 11.79 9.76
C THR A 59 -12.37 10.99 10.76
N ASP A 60 -12.00 9.73 10.98
CA ASP A 60 -12.71 8.78 11.83
C ASP A 60 -14.15 8.56 11.38
N LYS A 61 -14.44 8.83 10.12
CA LYS A 61 -15.76 8.66 9.53
C LYS A 61 -15.73 7.68 8.37
N VAL A 62 -16.83 6.99 8.18
CA VAL A 62 -17.00 6.13 7.00
C VAL A 62 -17.39 7.04 5.83
N GLU A 63 -16.51 7.10 4.85
CA GLU A 63 -16.72 7.94 3.68
C GLU A 63 -16.60 7.07 2.43
N GLU A 64 -17.75 6.80 1.79
CA GLU A 64 -17.76 5.99 0.58
C GLU A 64 -17.41 6.83 -0.63
N ASP A 65 -16.48 6.35 -1.42
CA ASP A 65 -16.06 6.98 -2.67
C ASP A 65 -15.80 5.88 -3.69
N LEU A 66 -16.82 5.51 -4.43
CA LEU A 66 -16.72 4.39 -5.37
C LEU A 66 -15.79 4.67 -6.53
N ALA A 67 -15.65 5.92 -6.93
CA ALA A 67 -14.68 6.27 -7.99
C ALA A 67 -13.25 6.02 -7.52
N GLN A 68 -12.94 6.39 -6.28
CA GLN A 68 -11.64 6.13 -5.69
C GLN A 68 -11.40 4.64 -5.51
N ALA A 69 -12.44 3.92 -5.07
CA ALA A 69 -12.35 2.47 -4.92
C ALA A 69 -12.03 1.80 -6.26
N LYS A 70 -12.71 2.20 -7.31
CA LYS A 70 -12.45 1.66 -8.64
C LYS A 70 -11.03 1.95 -9.09
N PHE A 71 -10.56 3.16 -8.87
CA PHE A 71 -9.20 3.54 -9.22
C PHE A 71 -8.17 2.64 -8.50
N LEU A 72 -8.37 2.39 -7.22
CA LEU A 72 -7.46 1.55 -6.45
C LEU A 72 -7.50 0.09 -6.89
N ILE A 73 -8.69 -0.42 -7.18
CA ILE A 73 -8.85 -1.79 -7.69
C ILE A 73 -8.18 -1.92 -9.06
N ASP A 74 -8.39 -0.95 -9.93
CA ASP A 74 -7.76 -0.95 -11.26
C ASP A 74 -6.24 -0.84 -11.13
N THR A 75 -5.76 -0.08 -10.16
CA THR A 75 -4.31 0.02 -9.88
C THR A 75 -3.75 -1.34 -9.48
N LEU A 76 -4.45 -2.06 -8.62
CA LEU A 76 -4.02 -3.41 -8.23
C LEU A 76 -4.02 -4.37 -9.43
N GLY A 77 -5.01 -4.24 -10.30
CA GLY A 77 -5.05 -5.04 -11.53
C GLY A 77 -3.89 -4.73 -12.46
N MET A 78 -3.55 -3.46 -12.60
CA MET A 78 -2.39 -3.04 -13.37
C MET A 78 -1.11 -3.60 -12.78
N LEU A 79 -0.97 -3.56 -11.45
CA LEU A 79 0.20 -4.12 -10.79
C LEU A 79 0.33 -5.61 -11.04
N LYS A 80 -0.79 -6.34 -11.03
CA LYS A 80 -0.77 -7.77 -11.33
C LYS A 80 -0.20 -8.05 -12.72
N GLU A 81 -0.62 -7.28 -13.70
CA GLU A 81 -0.11 -7.43 -15.06
C GLU A 81 1.37 -7.06 -15.17
N LYS A 82 1.76 -5.94 -14.57
CA LYS A 82 3.13 -5.46 -14.70
C LYS A 82 4.14 -6.29 -13.91
N THR A 83 3.70 -7.02 -12.91
CA THR A 83 4.58 -7.87 -12.11
C THR A 83 4.46 -9.35 -12.46
N SER A 84 3.75 -9.67 -13.53
CA SER A 84 3.58 -11.05 -13.99
C SER A 84 4.94 -11.73 -14.16
N ASN A 85 5.05 -12.95 -13.63
CA ASN A 85 6.26 -13.76 -13.64
C ASN A 85 7.41 -13.19 -12.78
N ASN A 86 7.12 -12.18 -11.99
CA ASN A 86 8.13 -11.54 -11.16
C ASN A 86 7.80 -11.58 -9.67
N LEU A 87 6.75 -12.29 -9.31
CA LEU A 87 6.30 -12.41 -7.94
C LEU A 87 6.48 -13.84 -7.43
N SER A 88 6.66 -13.98 -6.13
CA SER A 88 6.61 -15.31 -5.51
C SER A 88 5.18 -15.86 -5.60
N LYS A 89 5.04 -17.14 -5.35
CA LYS A 89 3.73 -17.77 -5.33
C LYS A 89 2.82 -17.13 -4.29
N GLU A 90 3.37 -16.84 -3.11
CA GLU A 90 2.62 -16.23 -2.03
C GLU A 90 2.16 -14.82 -2.38
N GLU A 91 3.03 -14.04 -3.01
CA GLU A 91 2.68 -12.70 -3.46
C GLU A 91 1.58 -12.72 -4.51
N THR A 92 1.68 -13.65 -5.44
CA THR A 92 0.68 -13.81 -6.49
C THR A 92 -0.68 -14.18 -5.91
N GLU A 93 -0.70 -15.16 -5.02
CA GLU A 93 -1.94 -15.60 -4.39
C GLU A 93 -2.60 -14.48 -3.58
N LEU A 94 -1.81 -13.75 -2.81
CA LEU A 94 -2.34 -12.63 -2.03
C LEU A 94 -2.95 -11.57 -2.95
N LEU A 95 -2.25 -11.20 -4.01
CA LEU A 95 -2.75 -10.19 -4.94
C LEU A 95 -4.03 -10.63 -5.62
N GLU A 96 -4.09 -11.89 -6.05
CA GLU A 96 -5.29 -12.43 -6.68
C GLU A 96 -6.47 -12.45 -5.71
N ASN A 97 -6.24 -12.84 -4.47
CA ASN A 97 -7.29 -12.87 -3.46
C ASN A 97 -7.81 -11.47 -3.15
N ILE A 98 -6.90 -10.53 -3.00
CA ILE A 98 -7.27 -9.13 -2.75
C ILE A 98 -8.12 -8.59 -3.91
N LEU A 99 -7.67 -8.81 -5.13
CA LEU A 99 -8.41 -8.34 -6.31
C LEU A 99 -9.80 -8.96 -6.38
N TYR A 100 -9.90 -10.25 -6.13
CA TYR A 100 -11.17 -10.92 -6.16
C TYR A 100 -12.14 -10.34 -5.14
N GLU A 101 -11.69 -10.23 -3.90
CA GLU A 101 -12.54 -9.74 -2.82
C GLU A 101 -12.97 -8.29 -3.04
N LEU A 102 -12.05 -7.45 -3.48
CA LEU A 102 -12.36 -6.05 -3.72
C LEU A 102 -13.31 -5.87 -4.91
N ARG A 103 -13.14 -6.66 -5.96
CA ARG A 103 -14.03 -6.61 -7.12
C ARG A 103 -15.44 -7.03 -6.76
N VAL A 104 -15.57 -8.08 -5.96
CA VAL A 104 -16.87 -8.53 -5.47
C VAL A 104 -17.51 -7.44 -4.62
N ALA A 105 -16.77 -6.87 -3.69
CA ALA A 105 -17.27 -5.82 -2.82
C ALA A 105 -17.72 -4.59 -3.62
N TYR A 106 -16.94 -4.22 -4.64
CA TYR A 106 -17.28 -3.08 -5.48
C TYR A 106 -18.59 -3.34 -6.25
N LEU A 107 -18.74 -4.54 -6.80
CA LEU A 107 -19.95 -4.90 -7.53
C LEU A 107 -21.19 -4.91 -6.64
N GLU A 108 -21.03 -5.39 -5.41
CA GLU A 108 -22.14 -5.39 -4.46
C GLU A 108 -22.56 -3.96 -4.10
N LYS A 109 -21.61 -3.07 -3.91
CA LYS A 109 -21.92 -1.66 -3.65
C LYS A 109 -22.61 -1.01 -4.84
N GLY A 110 -22.18 -1.34 -6.05
CA GLY A 110 -22.83 -0.85 -7.26
C GLY A 110 -24.28 -1.31 -7.38
N LYS A 111 -24.56 -2.55 -6.99
CA LYS A 111 -25.92 -3.08 -7.02
C LYS A 111 -26.82 -2.44 -5.97
N ALA A 112 -26.25 -2.06 -4.82
CA ALA A 112 -27.02 -1.45 -3.75
C ALA A 112 -27.46 -0.03 -4.08
N LYS A 113 -26.90 0.56 -5.11
CA LYS A 113 -27.25 1.89 -5.58
C LYS A 113 -28.05 1.83 -6.87
#